data_8807623042441d25a8ffd1a7ffd7ed9b
#
_entry.id   8807623042441d25a8ffd1a7ffd7ed9b
#
_cell.length_a   1.000
_cell.length_b   1.000
_cell.length_c   1.000
_cell.angle_alpha   90.00
_cell.angle_beta   90.00
_cell.angle_gamma   90.00
#
_symmetry.space_group_name_H-M   'P 1'
#
loop_
_entity.id
_entity.type
_entity.pdbx_description
1 polymer ?
#
loop_
_entity_poly.entity_id
_entity_poly.type
_entity_poly.pdbx_seq_one_letter_code
_entity_poly.pdbx_strand_id
1 'polypeptide(L)'
;IVGHFQDAGLYEARAVVDIPVVSLGESSMLYSCQLAQRIGVVTINTRFIPWFQHQIRKYGLTERITGVHAMQFEPGQLLDAMGNTQKTLEAKALFCTQAEPLVEEGVELILAGGGIPMLLFADQFGFNVSGAPVVNGIDIVVKAAETAVF
;
A
#
# COMPACT_ATOMS: atom_id res chain seq x y z
N ILE A 1 -7.10 -10.56 -11.06
CA ILE A 1 -6.56 -9.65 -10.01
C ILE A 1 -7.71 -9.01 -9.26
N VAL A 2 -7.68 -9.04 -7.93
CA VAL A 2 -8.56 -8.25 -7.06
C VAL A 2 -7.85 -6.92 -6.76
N GLY A 3 -8.32 -5.82 -7.37
CA GLY A 3 -7.68 -4.50 -7.29
C GLY A 3 -8.01 -3.69 -6.02
N HIS A 4 -8.70 -4.27 -5.06
CA HIS A 4 -9.06 -3.63 -3.80
C HIS A 4 -8.05 -3.97 -2.71
N PHE A 5 -7.48 -2.97 -2.06
CA PHE A 5 -6.39 -3.21 -1.10
C PHE A 5 -6.79 -4.04 0.12
N GLN A 6 -8.05 -3.99 0.53
CA GLN A 6 -8.58 -4.80 1.63
C GLN A 6 -8.88 -6.25 1.22
N ASP A 7 -8.56 -6.62 -0.03
CA ASP A 7 -8.72 -7.97 -0.58
C ASP A 7 -10.17 -8.51 -0.47
N ALA A 8 -11.14 -7.60 -0.63
CA ALA A 8 -12.55 -7.95 -0.58
C ALA A 8 -12.91 -8.94 -1.71
N GLY A 9 -13.50 -10.07 -1.33
CA GLY A 9 -13.90 -11.12 -2.26
C GLY A 9 -12.76 -12.04 -2.75
N LEU A 10 -11.53 -11.89 -2.24
CA LEU A 10 -10.38 -12.70 -2.67
C LEU A 10 -10.58 -14.19 -2.46
N TYR A 11 -11.01 -14.59 -1.27
CA TYR A 11 -11.20 -16.01 -0.94
C TYR A 11 -12.44 -16.60 -1.60
N GLU A 12 -13.48 -15.81 -1.73
CA GLU A 12 -14.69 -16.17 -2.46
C GLU A 12 -14.37 -16.40 -3.95
N ALA A 13 -13.58 -15.50 -4.55
CA ALA A 13 -13.13 -15.68 -5.92
C ALA A 13 -12.28 -16.95 -6.07
N ARG A 14 -11.30 -17.18 -5.18
CA ARG A 14 -10.49 -18.40 -5.17
C ARG A 14 -11.29 -19.68 -5.00
N ALA A 15 -12.43 -19.61 -4.33
CA ALA A 15 -13.30 -20.76 -4.10
C ALA A 15 -14.18 -21.16 -5.32
N VAL A 16 -14.34 -20.28 -6.30
CA VAL A 16 -15.29 -20.48 -7.40
C VAL A 16 -14.65 -20.50 -8.79
N VAL A 17 -13.33 -20.28 -8.90
CA VAL A 17 -12.60 -20.33 -10.18
C VAL A 17 -11.39 -21.24 -10.09
N ASP A 18 -11.05 -21.90 -11.20
CA ASP A 18 -9.90 -22.81 -11.34
C ASP A 18 -8.65 -22.11 -11.89
N ILE A 19 -8.59 -20.78 -11.81
CA ILE A 19 -7.42 -19.98 -12.21
C ILE A 19 -6.83 -19.28 -10.99
N PRO A 20 -5.52 -18.94 -10.99
CA PRO A 20 -4.91 -18.17 -9.92
C PRO A 20 -5.61 -16.82 -9.71
N VAL A 21 -5.89 -16.47 -8.46
CA VAL A 21 -6.42 -15.16 -8.08
C VAL A 21 -5.45 -14.49 -7.12
N VAL A 22 -4.91 -13.36 -7.52
CA VAL A 22 -4.03 -12.51 -6.72
C VAL A 22 -4.73 -11.21 -6.36
N SER A 23 -4.31 -10.57 -5.27
CA SER A 23 -4.93 -9.33 -4.81
C SER A 23 -3.89 -8.27 -4.46
N LEU A 24 -4.32 -7.02 -4.53
CA LEU A 24 -3.47 -5.86 -4.34
C LEU A 24 -2.87 -5.82 -2.92
N GLY A 25 -3.69 -6.04 -1.89
CA GLY A 25 -3.24 -5.95 -0.50
C GLY A 25 -2.31 -7.08 -0.12
N GLU A 26 -2.72 -8.33 -0.33
CA GLU A 26 -1.92 -9.52 -0.03
C GLU A 26 -0.57 -9.48 -0.76
N SER A 27 -0.59 -9.25 -2.08
CA SER A 27 0.65 -9.22 -2.89
C SER A 27 1.59 -8.10 -2.44
N SER A 28 1.07 -6.90 -2.19
CA SER A 28 1.88 -5.76 -1.77
C SER A 28 2.53 -5.98 -0.41
N MET A 29 1.77 -6.45 0.58
CA MET A 29 2.26 -6.70 1.94
C MET A 29 3.31 -7.81 1.98
N LEU A 30 3.03 -8.95 1.31
CA LEU A 30 3.94 -10.10 1.29
C LEU A 30 5.23 -9.78 0.53
N TYR A 31 5.14 -9.09 -0.61
CA TYR A 31 6.33 -8.71 -1.37
C TYR A 31 7.19 -7.69 -0.63
N SER A 32 6.59 -6.74 0.07
CA SER A 32 7.32 -5.78 0.90
C SER A 32 8.22 -6.48 1.93
N CYS A 33 7.80 -7.64 2.44
CA CYS A 33 8.60 -8.45 3.36
C CYS A 33 9.87 -9.07 2.73
N GLN A 34 9.96 -9.12 1.39
CA GLN A 34 11.18 -9.54 0.71
C GLN A 34 12.20 -8.39 0.59
N LEU A 35 11.74 -7.15 0.71
CA LEU A 35 12.55 -5.95 0.49
C LEU A 35 13.08 -5.35 1.80
N ALA A 36 12.35 -5.50 2.91
CA ALA A 36 12.69 -4.88 4.19
C ALA A 36 12.26 -5.74 5.38
N GLN A 37 12.91 -5.57 6.53
CA GLN A 37 12.52 -6.24 7.78
C GLN A 37 11.39 -5.48 8.48
N ARG A 38 11.44 -4.16 8.50
CA ARG A 38 10.46 -3.29 9.15
C ARG A 38 9.76 -2.42 8.12
N ILE A 39 8.45 -2.55 8.04
CA ILE A 39 7.62 -1.92 7.03
C ILE A 39 6.60 -1.00 7.72
N GLY A 40 6.46 0.22 7.21
CA GLY A 40 5.39 1.14 7.56
C GLY A 40 4.34 1.23 6.46
N VAL A 41 3.12 1.55 6.83
CA VAL A 41 2.02 1.80 5.89
C VAL A 41 1.51 3.22 6.08
N VAL A 42 1.37 3.97 4.99
CA VAL A 42 0.68 5.26 5.01
C VAL A 42 -0.56 5.18 4.14
N THR A 43 -1.72 5.32 4.78
CA THR A 43 -3.03 5.25 4.13
C THR A 43 -3.72 6.62 4.02
N ILE A 44 -4.89 6.69 3.41
CA ILE A 44 -5.63 7.94 3.13
C ILE A 44 -6.18 8.54 4.41
N ASN A 45 -6.83 7.73 5.26
CA ASN A 45 -7.67 8.20 6.35
C ASN A 45 -7.57 7.25 7.55
N THR A 46 -7.69 7.78 8.77
CA THR A 46 -7.63 7.01 10.01
C THR A 46 -8.69 5.91 10.11
N ARG A 47 -9.82 6.06 9.43
CA ARG A 47 -10.88 5.02 9.37
C ARG A 47 -10.39 3.71 8.76
N PHE A 48 -9.34 3.75 7.92
CA PHE A 48 -8.78 2.56 7.31
C PHE A 48 -7.75 1.84 8.20
N ILE A 49 -7.21 2.50 9.22
CA ILE A 49 -6.19 1.91 10.11
C ILE A 49 -6.65 0.56 10.71
N PRO A 50 -7.88 0.41 11.26
CA PRO A 50 -8.33 -0.86 11.79
C PRO A 50 -8.38 -1.98 10.73
N TRP A 51 -8.69 -1.63 9.46
CA TRP A 51 -8.69 -2.61 8.37
C TRP A 51 -7.30 -3.09 8.02
N PHE A 52 -6.32 -2.18 7.96
CA PHE A 52 -4.91 -2.55 7.79
C PHE A 52 -4.42 -3.44 8.93
N GLN A 53 -4.71 -3.08 10.16
CA GLN A 53 -4.35 -3.88 11.34
C GLN A 53 -4.98 -5.27 11.30
N HIS A 54 -6.22 -5.40 10.81
CA HIS A 54 -6.86 -6.69 10.60
C HIS A 54 -6.13 -7.51 9.52
N GLN A 55 -5.82 -6.90 8.37
CA GLN A 55 -5.07 -7.57 7.30
C GLN A 55 -3.68 -8.01 7.73
N ILE A 56 -2.94 -7.14 8.44
CA ILE A 56 -1.61 -7.44 9.00
C ILE A 56 -1.66 -8.70 9.87
N ARG A 57 -2.65 -8.79 10.77
CA ARG A 57 -2.85 -9.99 11.59
C ARG A 57 -3.26 -11.21 10.75
N LYS A 58 -4.17 -11.04 9.80
CA LYS A 58 -4.68 -12.09 8.91
C LYS A 58 -3.55 -12.75 8.11
N TYR A 59 -2.56 -11.97 7.68
CA TYR A 59 -1.41 -12.47 6.92
C TYR A 59 -0.20 -12.85 7.79
N GLY A 60 -0.31 -12.74 9.11
CA GLY A 60 0.79 -13.07 10.04
C GLY A 60 1.96 -12.10 9.98
N LEU A 61 1.71 -10.84 9.65
CA LEU A 61 2.76 -9.82 9.40
C LEU A 61 2.94 -8.82 10.53
N THR A 62 2.44 -9.10 11.73
CA THR A 62 2.48 -8.19 12.88
C THR A 62 3.89 -7.77 13.27
N GLU A 63 4.86 -8.67 13.14
CA GLU A 63 6.28 -8.41 13.46
C GLU A 63 7.02 -7.69 12.31
N ARG A 64 6.39 -7.61 11.14
CA ARG A 64 7.01 -7.05 9.94
C ARG A 64 6.44 -5.68 9.58
N ILE A 65 5.12 -5.50 9.68
CA ILE A 65 4.46 -4.22 9.44
C ILE A 65 4.16 -3.58 10.79
N THR A 66 5.05 -2.67 11.21
CA THR A 66 5.12 -2.18 12.58
C THR A 66 4.35 -0.88 12.82
N GLY A 67 3.95 -0.17 11.77
CA GLY A 67 3.19 1.09 11.90
C GLY A 67 2.22 1.33 10.74
N VAL A 68 1.07 1.92 11.06
CA VAL A 68 0.08 2.36 10.07
C VAL A 68 -0.34 3.79 10.39
N HIS A 69 0.03 4.73 9.53
CA HIS A 69 -0.33 6.14 9.62
C HIS A 69 -1.30 6.56 8.52
N ALA A 70 -1.91 7.73 8.64
CA ALA A 70 -2.91 8.21 7.69
C ALA A 70 -2.76 9.70 7.35
N MET A 71 -2.94 10.03 6.08
CA MET A 71 -2.83 11.39 5.54
C MET A 71 -4.00 12.32 5.90
N GLN A 72 -5.11 11.81 6.43
CA GLN A 72 -6.33 12.55 6.73
C GLN A 72 -7.07 13.13 5.50
N PHE A 73 -7.00 12.44 4.37
CA PHE A 73 -7.82 12.74 3.20
C PHE A 73 -9.12 11.94 3.20
N GLU A 74 -10.18 12.52 2.62
CA GLU A 74 -11.29 11.71 2.12
C GLU A 74 -10.91 11.15 0.73
N PRO A 75 -11.34 9.91 0.39
CA PRO A 75 -10.94 9.27 -0.87
C PRO A 75 -11.22 10.11 -2.13
N GLY A 76 -12.36 10.79 -2.18
CA GLY A 76 -12.71 11.68 -3.30
C GLY A 76 -11.78 12.87 -3.44
N GLN A 77 -11.38 13.48 -2.33
CA GLN A 77 -10.45 14.62 -2.33
C GLN A 77 -9.08 14.24 -2.89
N LEU A 78 -8.60 13.03 -2.60
CA LEU A 78 -7.32 12.56 -3.12
C LEU A 78 -7.40 12.27 -4.62
N LEU A 79 -8.51 11.72 -5.12
CA LEU A 79 -8.74 11.55 -6.56
C LEU A 79 -8.80 12.89 -7.29
N ASP A 80 -9.51 13.88 -6.73
CA ASP A 80 -9.57 15.23 -7.29
C ASP A 80 -8.19 15.91 -7.32
N ALA A 81 -7.32 15.58 -6.38
CA ALA A 81 -5.96 16.10 -6.35
C ALA A 81 -5.11 15.59 -7.54
N MET A 82 -5.32 14.35 -7.99
CA MET A 82 -4.53 13.74 -9.07
C MET A 82 -4.68 14.43 -10.43
N GLY A 83 -5.77 15.16 -10.66
CA GLY A 83 -5.96 15.99 -11.85
C GLY A 83 -5.28 17.38 -11.78
N ASN A 84 -4.61 17.71 -10.67
CA ASN A 84 -4.02 19.01 -10.41
C ASN A 84 -2.62 18.87 -9.82
N THR A 85 -1.61 19.34 -10.56
CA THR A 85 -0.19 19.20 -10.18
C THR A 85 0.11 19.75 -8.78
N GLN A 86 -0.41 20.94 -8.45
CA GLN A 86 -0.17 21.55 -7.14
C GLN A 86 -0.79 20.72 -6.00
N LYS A 87 -2.03 20.28 -6.15
CA LYS A 87 -2.70 19.42 -5.15
C LYS A 87 -2.04 18.05 -5.01
N THR A 88 -1.51 17.50 -6.11
CA THR A 88 -0.72 16.25 -6.08
C THR A 88 0.55 16.42 -5.25
N LEU A 89 1.26 17.54 -5.41
CA LEU A 89 2.45 17.85 -4.59
C LEU A 89 2.11 18.01 -3.12
N GLU A 90 1.02 18.69 -2.81
CA GLU A 90 0.51 18.83 -1.43
C GLU A 90 0.15 17.48 -0.81
N ALA A 91 -0.51 16.61 -1.57
CA ALA A 91 -0.84 15.25 -1.13
C ALA A 91 0.43 14.40 -0.88
N LYS A 92 1.44 14.50 -1.75
CA LYS A 92 2.74 13.86 -1.53
C LYS A 92 3.47 14.39 -0.30
N ALA A 93 3.45 15.70 -0.07
CA ALA A 93 4.03 16.30 1.13
C ALA A 93 3.35 15.79 2.42
N LEU A 94 2.02 15.69 2.42
CA LEU A 94 1.28 15.11 3.55
C LEU A 94 1.59 13.63 3.74
N PHE A 95 1.77 12.87 2.66
CA PHE A 95 2.22 11.50 2.74
C PHE A 95 3.59 11.40 3.43
N CYS A 96 4.55 12.23 3.02
CA CYS A 96 5.89 12.29 3.63
C CYS A 96 5.80 12.63 5.13
N THR A 97 5.02 13.63 5.51
CA THR A 97 4.82 14.02 6.91
C THR A 97 4.30 12.85 7.78
N GLN A 98 3.50 11.96 7.21
CA GLN A 98 3.02 10.77 7.92
C GLN A 98 4.03 9.61 7.88
N ALA A 99 4.89 9.55 6.89
CA ALA A 99 5.90 8.51 6.74
C ALA A 99 7.16 8.77 7.59
N GLU A 100 7.56 10.04 7.73
CA GLU A 100 8.76 10.43 8.47
C GLU A 100 8.84 9.86 9.89
N PRO A 101 7.80 9.96 10.74
CA PRO A 101 7.85 9.37 12.09
C PRO A 101 8.05 7.85 12.07
N LEU A 102 7.49 7.14 11.08
CA LEU A 102 7.70 5.71 10.93
C LEU A 102 9.17 5.39 10.62
N VAL A 103 9.81 6.20 9.77
CA VAL A 103 11.24 6.03 9.45
C VAL A 103 12.11 6.33 10.66
N GLU A 104 11.79 7.37 11.44
CA GLU A 104 12.47 7.69 12.71
C GLU A 104 12.36 6.55 13.73
N GLU A 105 11.27 5.80 13.72
CA GLU A 105 11.07 4.59 14.53
C GLU A 105 11.78 3.34 13.95
N GLY A 106 12.51 3.48 12.84
CA GLY A 106 13.32 2.44 12.23
C GLY A 106 12.60 1.60 11.17
N VAL A 107 11.54 2.14 10.57
CA VAL A 107 10.94 1.55 9.36
C VAL A 107 11.90 1.75 8.17
N GLU A 108 12.13 0.68 7.43
CA GLU A 108 13.08 0.61 6.32
C GLU A 108 12.41 0.78 4.94
N LEU A 109 11.07 0.60 4.89
CA LEU A 109 10.27 0.67 3.68
C LEU A 109 8.87 1.18 4.00
N ILE A 110 8.35 2.09 3.19
CA ILE A 110 6.98 2.60 3.28
C ILE A 110 6.13 1.98 2.17
N LEU A 111 5.04 1.33 2.56
CA LEU A 111 4.02 0.86 1.63
C LEU A 111 2.92 1.92 1.51
N ALA A 112 2.65 2.38 0.29
CA ALA A 112 1.50 3.24 0.01
C ALA A 112 0.21 2.43 0.21
N GLY A 113 -0.53 2.74 1.28
CA GLY A 113 -1.64 1.93 1.81
C GLY A 113 -2.96 2.20 1.11
N GLY A 114 -3.18 1.56 -0.02
CA GLY A 114 -4.42 1.63 -0.80
C GLY A 114 -4.17 1.95 -2.27
N GLY A 115 -5.07 1.54 -3.16
CA GLY A 115 -4.93 1.78 -4.60
C GLY A 115 -4.84 3.27 -4.95
N ILE A 116 -5.59 4.13 -4.26
CA ILE A 116 -5.56 5.57 -4.52
C ILE A 116 -4.24 6.21 -4.05
N PRO A 117 -3.70 5.97 -2.84
CA PRO A 117 -2.36 6.45 -2.46
C PRO A 117 -1.26 5.97 -3.40
N MET A 118 -1.35 4.76 -3.93
CA MET A 118 -0.38 4.22 -4.89
C MET A 118 -0.32 5.04 -6.18
N LEU A 119 -1.45 5.60 -6.63
CA LEU A 119 -1.50 6.44 -7.83
C LEU A 119 -0.67 7.74 -7.68
N LEU A 120 -0.44 8.23 -6.46
CA LEU A 120 0.44 9.39 -6.22
C LEU A 120 1.88 9.13 -6.70
N PHE A 121 2.29 7.86 -6.75
CA PHE A 121 3.66 7.43 -7.03
C PHE A 121 3.76 6.59 -8.32
N ALA A 122 2.70 6.55 -9.14
CA ALA A 122 2.63 5.68 -10.32
C ALA A 122 3.70 5.98 -11.39
N ASP A 123 4.12 7.24 -11.48
CA ASP A 123 5.11 7.75 -12.43
C ASP A 123 6.49 8.07 -11.80
N GLN A 124 6.71 7.66 -10.54
CA GLN A 124 7.93 7.99 -9.79
C GLN A 124 8.66 6.74 -9.29
N PHE A 125 9.55 6.23 -10.14
CA PHE A 125 10.49 5.20 -9.70
C PHE A 125 11.49 5.75 -8.68
N GLY A 126 11.69 5.00 -7.57
CA GLY A 126 12.70 5.35 -6.57
C GLY A 126 12.33 6.51 -5.64
N PHE A 127 11.04 6.86 -5.55
CA PHE A 127 10.60 7.81 -4.53
C PHE A 127 10.91 7.26 -3.13
N ASN A 128 11.47 8.11 -2.28
CA ASN A 128 11.78 7.72 -0.89
C ASN A 128 11.44 8.85 0.08
N VAL A 129 11.27 8.47 1.35
CA VAL A 129 11.08 9.38 2.47
C VAL A 129 12.20 9.12 3.46
N SER A 130 13.06 10.12 3.66
CA SER A 130 14.20 10.04 4.58
C SER A 130 15.07 8.78 4.41
N GLY A 131 15.22 8.32 3.16
CA GLY A 131 15.99 7.13 2.80
C GLY A 131 15.19 5.83 2.71
N ALA A 132 13.98 5.76 3.26
CA ALA A 132 13.10 4.61 3.11
C ALA A 132 12.34 4.67 1.77
N PRO A 133 12.47 3.67 0.88
CA PRO A 133 11.75 3.66 -0.39
C PRO A 133 10.24 3.54 -0.17
N VAL A 134 9.48 4.21 -1.03
CA VAL A 134 8.02 4.09 -1.10
C VAL A 134 7.66 3.06 -2.16
N VAL A 135 6.97 2.00 -1.75
CA VAL A 135 6.57 0.91 -2.64
C VAL A 135 5.15 1.13 -3.16
N ASN A 136 5.02 1.02 -4.48
CA ASN A 136 3.75 0.98 -5.19
C ASN A 136 3.34 -0.48 -5.45
N GLY A 137 2.25 -0.92 -4.83
CA GLY A 137 1.77 -2.30 -4.95
C GLY A 137 1.07 -2.63 -6.27
N ILE A 138 0.75 -1.62 -7.10
CA ILE A 138 0.07 -1.86 -8.39
C ILE A 138 0.98 -2.68 -9.31
N ASP A 139 2.25 -2.30 -9.44
CA ASP A 139 3.21 -3.05 -10.25
C ASP A 139 3.46 -4.44 -9.68
N ILE A 140 3.50 -4.57 -8.35
CA ILE A 140 3.69 -5.83 -7.64
C ILE A 140 2.56 -6.81 -7.97
N VAL A 141 1.30 -6.39 -7.87
CA VAL A 141 0.17 -7.29 -8.11
C VAL A 141 0.07 -7.73 -9.57
N VAL A 142 0.46 -6.87 -10.51
CA VAL A 142 0.52 -7.23 -11.93
C VAL A 142 1.60 -8.30 -12.14
N LYS A 143 2.81 -8.11 -11.59
CA LYS A 143 3.89 -9.09 -11.66
C LYS A 143 3.56 -10.40 -10.94
N ALA A 144 2.88 -10.32 -9.80
CA ALA A 144 2.38 -11.51 -9.10
C ALA A 144 1.39 -12.30 -9.98
N ALA A 145 0.50 -11.62 -10.70
CA ALA A 145 -0.42 -12.27 -11.62
C ALA A 145 0.31 -12.92 -12.81
N GLU A 146 1.29 -12.22 -13.41
CA GLU A 146 2.11 -12.77 -14.50
C GLU A 146 2.87 -14.04 -14.08
N THR A 147 3.42 -14.06 -12.87
CA THR A 147 4.15 -15.22 -12.34
C THR A 147 3.24 -16.37 -11.86
N ALA A 148 1.97 -16.08 -11.56
CA ALA A 148 1.01 -17.11 -11.15
C ALA A 148 0.43 -17.92 -12.33
N VAL A 149 0.64 -17.46 -13.56
CA VAL A 149 0.19 -18.17 -14.78
C VAL A 149 1.35 -19.06 -15.26
N PHE A 150 1.24 -20.37 -14.99
CA PHE A 150 2.17 -21.40 -15.40
C PHE A 150 1.47 -22.56 -16.10
#